data_b3084f1098a686808b8398391214bd59
#
_entry.id   b3084f1098a686808b8398391214bd59
#
_cell.length_a   1.000
_cell.length_b   1.000
_cell.length_c   1.000
_cell.angle_alpha   90.00
_cell.angle_beta   90.00
_cell.angle_gamma   90.00
#
_symmetry.space_group_name_H-M   'P 1'
#
loop_
_entity.id
_entity.type
_entity.pdbx_description
1 polymer ?
#
loop_
_entity_poly.entity_id
_entity_poly.type
_entity_poly.pdbx_seq_one_letter_code
_entity_poly.pdbx_strand_id
1 'polypeptide(L)'
;MNPRSQFHLSFNLGYPNAYDRARQRTGSALMVHGNCVSIGCYAMTDAGIEEIYSLCDAALMDGQKLFRVHCFPFRMTEANMKRHGKSLWMSEWKNLKTGYDWFEKSKRAPNVTVSGKIYTFSAAR
;
A
#
# COMPACT_ATOMS: atom_id res chain seq x y z
N MET A 1 10.53 10.18 2.54
CA MET A 1 11.31 10.25 1.30
C MET A 1 12.80 10.12 1.63
N ASN A 2 13.55 9.31 0.89
CA ASN A 2 15.00 9.13 1.07
C ASN A 2 15.73 9.17 -0.29
N PRO A 3 16.24 10.34 -0.70
CA PRO A 3 16.96 10.49 -1.96
C PRO A 3 18.40 9.92 -1.92
N ARG A 4 18.87 9.54 -0.73
CA ARG A 4 20.23 8.95 -0.53
C ARG A 4 20.13 7.47 -0.14
N SER A 5 19.12 6.78 -0.65
CA SER A 5 18.92 5.36 -0.39
C SER A 5 20.02 4.51 -1.03
N GLN A 6 20.49 3.49 -0.34
CA GLN A 6 21.37 2.45 -0.92
C GLN A 6 20.65 1.62 -2.01
N PHE A 7 19.33 1.76 -2.12
CA PHE A 7 18.48 1.12 -3.11
C PHE A 7 18.02 2.13 -4.18
N HIS A 8 18.90 2.99 -4.64
CA HIS A 8 18.67 4.07 -5.59
C HIS A 8 17.82 5.20 -4.97
N LEU A 9 16.49 5.04 -4.92
CA LEU A 9 15.56 5.91 -4.21
C LEU A 9 14.64 5.06 -3.32
N SER A 10 14.15 5.62 -2.22
CA SER A 10 13.17 4.93 -1.39
C SER A 10 12.27 5.87 -0.57
N PHE A 11 11.14 5.35 -0.15
CA PHE A 11 10.34 5.96 0.90
C PHE A 11 9.74 4.90 1.83
N ASN A 12 9.61 5.24 3.11
CA ASN A 12 9.05 4.37 4.13
C ASN A 12 7.52 4.42 4.07
N LEU A 13 6.87 3.27 4.22
CA LEU A 13 5.40 3.13 4.21
C LEU A 13 4.72 3.43 5.55
N GLY A 14 5.49 3.75 6.60
CA GLY A 14 4.90 3.95 7.93
C GLY A 14 4.37 2.66 8.56
N TYR A 15 4.95 1.53 8.22
CA TYR A 15 4.64 0.24 8.84
C TYR A 15 5.27 0.14 10.25
N PRO A 16 4.60 -0.47 11.25
CA PRO A 16 3.24 -0.98 11.25
C PRO A 16 2.18 0.12 11.37
N ASN A 17 1.11 0.02 10.60
CA ASN A 17 -0.02 0.94 10.70
C ASN A 17 -0.99 0.54 11.84
N ALA A 18 -2.14 1.20 11.97
CA ALA A 18 -3.13 0.91 13.01
C ALA A 18 -3.69 -0.52 12.92
N TYR A 19 -3.90 -1.04 11.71
CA TYR A 19 -4.36 -2.40 11.48
C TYR A 19 -3.32 -3.43 11.94
N ASP A 20 -2.05 -3.20 11.58
CA ASP A 20 -0.95 -4.09 11.93
C ASP A 20 -0.75 -4.13 13.45
N ARG A 21 -0.75 -2.96 14.11
CA ARG A 21 -0.66 -2.86 15.57
C ARG A 21 -1.82 -3.55 16.28
N ALA A 22 -3.05 -3.40 15.78
CA ALA A 22 -4.21 -4.07 16.35
C ALA A 22 -4.13 -5.61 16.26
N ARG A 23 -3.31 -6.12 15.33
CA ARG A 23 -3.03 -7.55 15.15
C ARG A 23 -1.67 -7.97 15.72
N GLN A 24 -1.04 -7.12 16.52
CA GLN A 24 0.25 -7.39 17.19
C GLN A 24 1.38 -7.71 16.21
N ARG A 25 1.32 -7.18 14.99
CA ARG A 25 2.39 -7.30 14.01
C ARG A 25 3.54 -6.39 14.39
N THR A 26 4.74 -6.90 14.26
CA THR A 26 5.99 -6.20 14.60
C THR A 26 6.84 -5.98 13.37
N GLY A 27 7.97 -5.31 13.55
CA GLY A 27 8.89 -4.95 12.47
C GLY A 27 8.88 -3.45 12.18
N SER A 28 9.72 -3.05 11.26
CA SER A 28 9.89 -1.64 10.88
C SER A 28 10.52 -1.53 9.49
N ALA A 29 10.67 -0.31 9.00
CA ALA A 29 11.39 0.00 7.77
C ALA A 29 10.88 -0.74 6.52
N LEU A 30 9.57 -0.98 6.43
CA LEU A 30 8.96 -1.45 5.18
C LEU A 30 8.93 -0.29 4.18
N MET A 31 9.59 -0.47 3.04
CA MET A 31 9.82 0.58 2.05
C MET A 31 9.29 0.21 0.67
N VAL A 32 9.07 1.22 -0.16
CA VAL A 32 9.12 1.10 -1.62
C VAL A 32 10.47 1.65 -2.07
N HIS A 33 11.19 0.93 -2.93
CA HIS A 33 12.56 1.28 -3.33
C HIS A 33 12.93 0.71 -4.70
N GLY A 34 14.01 1.21 -5.27
CA GLY A 34 14.61 0.71 -6.52
C GLY A 34 15.48 -0.53 -6.32
N ASN A 35 16.39 -0.76 -7.27
CA ASN A 35 17.38 -1.84 -7.28
C ASN A 35 16.81 -3.28 -7.34
N CYS A 36 15.54 -3.48 -7.63
CA CYS A 36 14.89 -4.78 -7.94
C CYS A 36 15.20 -5.97 -7.00
N VAL A 37 15.81 -5.76 -5.83
CA VAL A 37 16.15 -6.80 -4.85
C VAL A 37 15.56 -6.48 -3.49
N SER A 38 14.96 -7.47 -2.82
CA SER A 38 14.32 -7.25 -1.52
C SER A 38 14.29 -8.51 -0.68
N ILE A 39 14.31 -8.32 0.64
CA ILE A 39 14.03 -9.33 1.66
C ILE A 39 12.69 -9.08 2.37
N GLY A 40 11.82 -8.25 1.80
CA GLY A 40 10.49 -7.96 2.37
C GLY A 40 9.89 -6.61 1.98
N CYS A 41 10.69 -5.65 1.51
CA CYS A 41 10.22 -4.38 0.99
C CYS A 41 9.58 -4.53 -0.41
N TYR A 42 8.90 -3.50 -0.88
CA TYR A 42 8.36 -3.42 -2.24
C TYR A 42 9.44 -2.89 -3.18
N ALA A 43 10.25 -3.80 -3.72
CA ALA A 43 11.28 -3.47 -4.70
C ALA A 43 10.69 -3.29 -6.10
N MET A 44 11.21 -2.33 -6.83
CA MET A 44 10.86 -2.08 -8.23
C MET A 44 12.11 -1.69 -9.03
N THR A 45 11.96 -1.48 -10.33
CA THR A 45 13.06 -0.97 -11.17
C THR A 45 13.45 0.45 -10.75
N ASP A 46 14.68 0.86 -11.04
CA ASP A 46 15.14 2.23 -10.76
C ASP A 46 14.27 3.26 -11.49
N ALA A 47 13.94 3.02 -12.76
CA ALA A 47 13.02 3.87 -13.51
C ALA A 47 11.62 3.95 -12.87
N GLY A 48 11.10 2.83 -12.37
CA GLY A 48 9.79 2.78 -11.70
C GLY A 48 9.77 3.56 -10.39
N ILE A 49 10.83 3.47 -9.59
CA ILE A 49 10.89 4.26 -8.35
C ILE A 49 11.13 5.75 -8.64
N GLU A 50 11.88 6.11 -9.67
CA GLU A 50 12.07 7.51 -10.07
C GLU A 50 10.74 8.19 -10.40
N GLU A 51 9.89 7.54 -11.18
CA GLU A 51 8.57 8.04 -11.53
C GLU A 51 7.69 8.22 -10.30
N ILE A 52 7.54 7.18 -9.47
CA ILE A 52 6.70 7.22 -8.27
C ILE A 52 7.25 8.22 -7.25
N TYR A 53 8.56 8.22 -7.03
CA TYR A 53 9.22 9.13 -6.09
C TYR A 53 8.99 10.59 -6.48
N SER A 54 9.15 10.93 -7.76
CA SER A 54 8.96 12.28 -8.26
C SER A 54 7.54 12.79 -8.05
N LEU A 55 6.53 11.94 -8.30
CA LEU A 55 5.13 12.27 -8.05
C LEU A 55 4.83 12.45 -6.55
N CYS A 56 5.35 11.57 -5.70
CA CYS A 56 5.17 11.65 -4.26
C CYS A 56 5.85 12.88 -3.66
N ASP A 57 7.07 13.18 -4.11
CA ASP A 57 7.84 14.32 -3.66
C ASP A 57 7.18 15.64 -4.06
N ALA A 58 6.75 15.76 -5.30
CA ALA A 58 6.01 16.92 -5.79
C ALA A 58 4.71 17.16 -4.99
N ALA A 59 3.95 16.11 -4.70
CA ALA A 59 2.73 16.22 -3.90
C ALA A 59 3.01 16.73 -2.47
N LEU A 60 4.08 16.25 -1.83
CA LEU A 60 4.47 16.70 -0.49
C LEU A 60 4.98 18.15 -0.52
N MET A 61 5.74 18.53 -1.53
CA MET A 61 6.23 19.90 -1.71
C MET A 61 5.09 20.88 -1.97
N ASP A 62 4.02 20.47 -2.63
CA ASP A 62 2.80 21.25 -2.87
C ASP A 62 1.87 21.33 -1.64
N GLY A 63 2.35 20.84 -0.49
CA GLY A 63 1.64 20.95 0.80
C GLY A 63 0.72 19.78 1.14
N GLN A 64 0.68 18.71 0.33
CA GLN A 64 -0.02 17.50 0.70
C GLN A 64 0.67 16.85 1.91
N LYS A 65 -0.07 16.61 2.98
CA LYS A 65 0.53 16.12 4.24
C LYS A 65 0.94 14.65 4.19
N LEU A 66 0.30 13.86 3.35
CA LEU A 66 0.59 12.43 3.17
C LEU A 66 0.07 11.95 1.81
N PHE A 67 0.60 10.85 1.34
CA PHE A 67 0.00 10.02 0.29
C PHE A 67 -0.22 8.60 0.82
N ARG A 68 -1.19 7.89 0.25
CA ARG A 68 -1.50 6.52 0.64
C ARG A 68 -0.92 5.55 -0.36
N VAL A 69 -0.41 4.43 0.15
CA VAL A 69 0.00 3.29 -0.67
C VAL A 69 -0.93 2.13 -0.35
N HIS A 70 -1.66 1.66 -1.36
CA HIS A 70 -2.55 0.52 -1.25
C HIS A 70 -1.85 -0.69 -1.85
N CYS A 71 -1.57 -1.70 -1.02
CA CYS A 71 -0.93 -2.93 -1.43
C CYS A 71 -1.95 -4.07 -1.42
N PHE A 72 -2.10 -4.74 -2.55
CA PHE A 72 -3.00 -5.87 -2.71
C PHE A 72 -2.21 -7.13 -3.07
N PRO A 73 -2.61 -8.32 -2.60
CA PRO A 73 -1.89 -9.56 -2.85
C PRO A 73 -1.91 -9.98 -4.34
N PHE A 74 -2.91 -9.53 -5.06
CA PHE A 74 -3.12 -9.73 -6.49
C PHE A 74 -4.19 -8.75 -6.99
N ARG A 75 -4.40 -8.67 -8.30
CA ARG A 75 -5.57 -7.95 -8.86
C ARG A 75 -6.85 -8.62 -8.39
N MET A 76 -7.62 -7.98 -7.53
CA MET A 76 -8.74 -8.59 -6.78
C MET A 76 -10.03 -8.68 -7.61
N THR A 77 -9.91 -9.15 -8.86
CA THR A 77 -11.04 -9.49 -9.72
C THR A 77 -11.80 -10.69 -9.16
N GLU A 78 -13.08 -10.85 -9.52
CA GLU A 78 -13.89 -12.01 -9.11
C GLU A 78 -13.21 -13.34 -9.48
N ALA A 79 -12.64 -13.44 -10.66
CA ALA A 79 -11.92 -14.63 -11.12
C ALA A 79 -10.72 -14.96 -10.22
N ASN A 80 -9.92 -13.96 -9.85
CA ASN A 80 -8.77 -14.16 -8.99
C ASN A 80 -9.19 -14.46 -7.54
N MET A 81 -10.22 -13.79 -7.03
CA MET A 81 -10.78 -14.11 -5.71
C MET A 81 -11.26 -15.56 -5.64
N LYS A 82 -11.94 -16.04 -6.70
CA LYS A 82 -12.35 -17.45 -6.80
C LYS A 82 -11.15 -18.40 -6.88
N ARG A 83 -10.12 -18.07 -7.68
CA ARG A 83 -8.89 -18.86 -7.80
C ARG A 83 -8.22 -19.09 -6.45
N HIS A 84 -8.19 -18.06 -5.61
CA HIS A 84 -7.54 -18.07 -4.29
C HIS A 84 -8.52 -18.37 -3.14
N GLY A 85 -9.74 -18.80 -3.43
CA GLY A 85 -10.84 -18.94 -2.48
C GLY A 85 -10.62 -19.89 -1.29
N LYS A 86 -9.62 -20.77 -1.38
CA LYS A 86 -9.24 -21.70 -0.29
C LYS A 86 -8.17 -21.13 0.65
N SER A 87 -7.72 -19.89 0.45
CA SER A 87 -6.69 -19.27 1.29
C SER A 87 -7.21 -19.00 2.70
N LEU A 88 -6.35 -19.21 3.70
CA LEU A 88 -6.60 -18.84 5.09
C LEU A 88 -6.79 -17.32 5.26
N TRP A 89 -6.30 -16.51 4.32
CA TRP A 89 -6.39 -15.05 4.32
C TRP A 89 -7.63 -14.50 3.64
N MET A 90 -8.56 -15.36 3.22
CA MET A 90 -9.73 -14.94 2.44
C MET A 90 -10.60 -13.92 3.16
N SER A 91 -10.71 -13.99 4.47
CA SER A 91 -11.44 -13.03 5.29
C SER A 91 -10.84 -11.62 5.17
N GLU A 92 -9.53 -11.52 5.34
CA GLU A 92 -8.77 -10.28 5.17
C GLU A 92 -8.83 -9.76 3.74
N TRP A 93 -8.71 -10.64 2.77
CA TRP A 93 -8.75 -10.27 1.35
C TRP A 93 -10.13 -9.76 0.93
N LYS A 94 -11.22 -10.29 1.47
CA LYS A 94 -12.57 -9.72 1.26
C LYS A 94 -12.67 -8.29 1.78
N ASN A 95 -12.05 -8.02 2.93
CA ASN A 95 -12.00 -6.66 3.46
C ASN A 95 -11.15 -5.74 2.56
N LEU A 96 -9.96 -6.17 2.12
CA LEU A 96 -9.12 -5.42 1.19
C LEU A 96 -9.83 -5.17 -0.15
N LYS A 97 -10.60 -6.16 -0.64
CA LYS A 97 -11.36 -6.04 -1.89
C LYS A 97 -12.34 -4.88 -1.86
N THR A 98 -12.92 -4.54 -0.73
CA THR A 98 -13.80 -3.37 -0.61
C THR A 98 -13.08 -2.08 -1.01
N GLY A 99 -11.83 -1.89 -0.58
CA GLY A 99 -11.01 -0.75 -0.98
C GLY A 99 -10.54 -0.82 -2.43
N TYR A 100 -10.23 -2.02 -2.92
CA TYR A 100 -9.88 -2.26 -4.32
C TYR A 100 -11.03 -1.87 -5.26
N ASP A 101 -12.24 -2.38 -5.01
CA ASP A 101 -13.43 -2.10 -5.81
C ASP A 101 -13.81 -0.63 -5.76
N TRP A 102 -13.61 0.02 -4.60
CA TRP A 102 -13.79 1.47 -4.48
C TRP A 102 -12.93 2.23 -5.48
N PHE A 103 -11.63 1.92 -5.52
CA PHE A 103 -10.70 2.56 -6.44
C PHE A 103 -11.05 2.24 -7.91
N GLU A 104 -11.36 0.98 -8.24
CA GLU A 104 -11.72 0.58 -9.59
C GLU A 104 -12.95 1.36 -10.12
N LYS A 105 -13.92 1.60 -9.25
CA LYS A 105 -15.14 2.34 -9.59
C LYS A 105 -14.93 3.85 -9.68
N SER A 106 -14.24 4.43 -8.71
CA SER A 106 -14.13 5.89 -8.57
C SER A 106 -12.87 6.49 -9.19
N LYS A 107 -11.84 5.67 -9.44
CA LYS A 107 -10.46 6.06 -9.79
C LYS A 107 -9.83 7.02 -8.77
N ARG A 108 -10.38 7.04 -7.56
CA ARG A 108 -9.87 7.82 -6.41
C ARG A 108 -9.66 6.90 -5.21
N ALA A 109 -8.51 7.05 -4.57
CA ALA A 109 -8.22 6.31 -3.33
C ALA A 109 -9.22 6.71 -2.24
N PRO A 110 -9.88 5.73 -1.57
CA PRO A 110 -10.76 6.05 -0.45
C PRO A 110 -9.97 6.53 0.76
N ASN A 111 -10.64 7.24 1.67
CA ASN A 111 -10.15 7.36 3.03
C ASN A 111 -10.21 6.01 3.71
N VAL A 112 -9.15 5.66 4.43
CA VAL A 112 -9.03 4.38 5.13
C VAL A 112 -8.83 4.64 6.62
N THR A 113 -9.65 4.00 7.44
CA THR A 113 -9.49 3.94 8.89
C THR A 113 -9.53 2.49 9.36
N VAL A 114 -9.24 2.25 10.63
CA VAL A 114 -9.26 0.91 11.23
C VAL A 114 -10.25 0.90 12.38
N SER A 115 -11.20 -0.02 12.32
CA SER A 115 -12.18 -0.24 13.38
C SER A 115 -12.37 -1.74 13.60
N GLY A 116 -12.35 -2.21 14.84
CA GLY A 116 -12.53 -3.62 15.15
C GLY A 116 -11.55 -4.57 14.45
N LYS A 117 -10.30 -4.16 14.26
CA LYS A 117 -9.23 -4.91 13.56
C LYS A 117 -9.50 -5.14 12.06
N ILE A 118 -10.33 -4.32 11.43
CA ILE A 118 -10.58 -4.33 9.98
C ILE A 118 -10.40 -2.93 9.40
N TYR A 119 -10.11 -2.84 8.11
CA TYR A 119 -10.13 -1.59 7.37
C TYR A 119 -11.56 -1.17 7.10
N THR A 120 -11.85 0.11 7.30
CA THR A 120 -13.10 0.75 6.87
C THR A 120 -12.80 1.84 5.85
N PHE A 121 -13.67 1.99 4.87
CA PHE A 121 -13.46 2.84 3.71
C PHE A 121 -14.57 3.90 3.62
N SER A 122 -14.20 5.13 3.27
CA SER A 122 -15.13 6.24 3.03
C SER A 122 -14.65 7.11 1.89
N ALA A 123 -15.53 7.97 1.37
CA ALA A 123 -15.14 8.89 0.30
C ALA A 123 -13.98 9.80 0.76
N ALA A 124 -13.02 10.02 -0.12
CA ALA A 124 -12.03 11.08 0.08
C ALA A 124 -12.75 12.44 -0.01
N ARG A 125 -12.50 13.28 0.97
CA ARG A 125 -12.95 14.68 0.95
C ARG A 125 -12.10 15.51 0.02
#